data_517e6bfc79b2721b6b525ca47ebb6756
#
_entry.id   517e6bfc79b2721b6b525ca47ebb6756
#
_cell.length_a   1.000
_cell.length_b   1.000
_cell.length_c   1.000
_cell.angle_alpha   90.00
_cell.angle_beta   90.00
_cell.angle_gamma   90.00
#
_symmetry.space_group_name_H-M   'P 1'
#
loop_
_entity.id
_entity.type
_entity.pdbx_description
1 polymer ?
#
loop_
_entity_poly.entity_id
_entity_poly.type
_entity_poly.pdbx_seq_one_letter_code
_entity_poly.pdbx_strand_id
1 'polypeptide(L)'
;MIINLEEVITKTNITEDGTGRKVFRDSFVTQEILVNTDNIVSVRPVEGSFWNRLMESGTQADFSGMQFSSLFLNKGGVNSTDIVVVGSPNEIMSKLNKRMLLND
;
A
#
# COMPACT_ATOMS: atom_id res chain seq x y z
N MET A 1 -10.32 11.95 -12.60
CA MET A 1 -9.94 12.65 -11.36
C MET A 1 -8.72 11.95 -10.77
N ILE A 2 -7.77 12.71 -10.30
CA ILE A 2 -6.53 12.16 -9.72
C ILE A 2 -6.51 12.49 -8.24
N ILE A 3 -6.22 11.49 -7.42
CA ILE A 3 -6.00 11.67 -5.98
C ILE A 3 -4.57 11.26 -5.62
N ASN A 4 -4.07 11.85 -4.54
CA ASN A 4 -2.74 11.56 -4.01
C ASN A 4 -2.88 10.63 -2.81
N LEU A 5 -2.15 9.52 -2.86
CA LEU A 5 -2.11 8.54 -1.78
C LEU A 5 -0.65 8.19 -1.46
N GLU A 6 -0.43 7.54 -0.34
CA GLU A 6 0.87 6.97 0.00
C GLU A 6 0.81 5.46 -0.18
N GLU A 7 1.60 4.97 -1.12
CA GLU A 7 1.72 3.54 -1.37
C GLU A 7 2.78 2.92 -0.46
N VAL A 8 2.48 1.74 0.08
CA VAL A 8 3.45 0.95 0.84
C VAL A 8 4.12 -0.03 -0.11
N ILE A 9 5.43 0.08 -0.24
CA ILE A 9 6.21 -0.81 -1.09
C ILE A 9 7.19 -1.61 -0.24
N THR A 10 7.45 -2.84 -0.69
CA THR A 10 8.40 -3.74 -0.05
C THR A 10 9.74 -3.62 -0.75
N LYS A 11 10.80 -3.43 0.03
CA LYS A 11 12.17 -3.50 -0.45
C LYS A 11 12.86 -4.69 0.19
N THR A 12 13.51 -5.51 -0.63
CA THR A 12 14.29 -6.64 -0.14
C THR A 12 15.77 -6.28 -0.17
N ASN A 13 16.40 -6.32 1.01
CA ASN A 13 17.83 -6.11 1.16
C ASN A 13 18.53 -7.45 1.28
N ILE A 14 19.64 -7.61 0.56
CA ILE A 14 20.46 -8.81 0.60
C ILE A 14 21.76 -8.45 1.33
N THR A 15 22.04 -9.15 2.42
CA THR A 15 23.27 -9.00 3.17
C THR A 15 23.94 -10.36 3.31
N GLU A 16 25.26 -10.38 3.52
CA GLU A 16 25.99 -11.59 3.85
C GLU A 16 26.25 -11.61 5.35
N ASP A 17 25.99 -12.78 5.98
CA ASP A 17 26.43 -13.00 7.34
C ASP A 17 27.92 -13.35 7.35
N GLY A 18 28.54 -13.48 8.52
CA GLY A 18 29.97 -13.79 8.65
C GLY A 18 30.38 -15.17 8.13
N THR A 19 29.42 -16.00 7.68
CA THR A 19 29.67 -17.33 7.13
C THR A 19 29.53 -17.39 5.62
N GLY A 20 29.27 -16.25 4.95
CA GLY A 20 29.06 -16.17 3.53
C GLY A 20 27.64 -16.49 3.07
N ARG A 21 26.72 -16.72 3.99
CA ARG A 21 25.31 -16.93 3.66
C ARG A 21 24.65 -15.61 3.31
N LYS A 22 23.83 -15.64 2.25
CA LYS A 22 23.00 -14.51 1.90
C LYS A 22 21.78 -14.46 2.82
N VAL A 23 21.57 -13.32 3.44
CA VAL A 23 20.39 -13.05 4.29
C VAL A 23 19.52 -12.05 3.56
N PHE A 24 18.25 -12.42 3.38
CA PHE A 24 17.25 -11.58 2.74
C PHE A 24 16.39 -10.93 3.84
N ARG A 25 16.29 -9.62 3.82
CA ARG A 25 15.41 -8.90 4.74
C ARG A 25 14.49 -7.99 3.97
N ASP A 26 13.19 -8.13 4.25
CA ASP A 26 12.19 -7.22 3.71
C ASP A 26 12.09 -5.99 4.60
N SER A 27 12.00 -4.83 3.99
CA SER A 27 11.64 -3.59 4.65
C SER A 27 10.50 -2.95 3.89
N PHE A 28 9.69 -2.15 4.61
CA PHE A 28 8.54 -1.47 4.04
C PHE A 28 8.81 0.04 4.07
N VAL A 29 8.54 0.70 2.96
CA VAL A 29 8.66 2.15 2.84
C VAL A 29 7.41 2.67 2.16
N THR A 30 7.12 3.96 2.37
CA THR A 30 6.01 4.61 1.69
C THR A 30 6.54 5.54 0.61
N GLN A 31 5.77 5.67 -0.46
CA GLN A 31 6.03 6.65 -1.53
C GLN A 31 4.71 7.25 -1.98
N GLU A 32 4.77 8.50 -2.40
CA GLU A 32 3.62 9.16 -2.99
C GLU A 32 3.23 8.49 -4.30
N ILE A 33 1.92 8.27 -4.48
CA ILE A 33 1.38 7.76 -5.74
C ILE A 33 0.15 8.59 -6.12
N LEU A 34 0.07 8.94 -7.40
CA LEU A 34 -1.11 9.61 -7.97
C LEU A 34 -1.96 8.55 -8.65
N VAL A 35 -3.22 8.46 -8.24
CA VAL A 35 -4.14 7.42 -8.72
C VAL A 35 -5.32 8.08 -9.40
N ASN A 36 -5.63 7.62 -10.62
CA ASN A 36 -6.87 7.99 -11.28
C ASN A 36 -8.02 7.22 -10.64
N THR A 37 -8.98 7.95 -10.08
CA THR A 37 -10.11 7.34 -9.36
C THR A 37 -10.96 6.46 -10.26
N ASP A 38 -10.98 6.72 -11.57
CA ASP A 38 -11.72 5.89 -12.53
C ASP A 38 -11.15 4.49 -12.65
N ASN A 39 -9.89 4.29 -12.25
CA ASN A 39 -9.23 2.99 -12.30
C ASN A 39 -9.43 2.17 -11.01
N ILE A 40 -10.02 2.74 -9.98
CA ILE A 40 -10.23 2.04 -8.70
C ILE A 40 -11.46 1.15 -8.82
N VAL A 41 -11.25 -0.15 -8.70
CA VAL A 41 -12.33 -1.14 -8.73
C VAL A 41 -12.85 -1.44 -7.34
N SER A 42 -11.94 -1.61 -6.38
CA SER A 42 -12.33 -1.93 -5.00
C SER A 42 -11.30 -1.41 -4.01
N VAL A 43 -11.78 -1.16 -2.80
CA VAL A 43 -10.97 -0.77 -1.63
C VAL A 43 -11.29 -1.77 -0.52
N ARG A 44 -10.27 -2.44 -0.01
CA ARG A 44 -10.44 -3.48 1.03
C ARG A 44 -9.42 -3.30 2.15
N PRO A 45 -9.72 -3.80 3.35
CA PRO A 45 -8.69 -3.94 4.38
C PRO A 45 -7.57 -4.86 3.89
N VAL A 46 -6.34 -4.62 4.33
CA VAL A 46 -5.23 -5.51 3.97
C VAL A 46 -5.37 -6.85 4.69
N GLU A 47 -4.86 -7.90 4.05
CA GLU A 47 -4.91 -9.26 4.59
C GLU A 47 -3.94 -9.45 5.74
N GLY A 48 -4.23 -10.48 6.59
CA GLY A 48 -3.38 -10.81 7.72
C GLY A 48 -1.95 -11.18 7.33
N SER A 49 -1.74 -11.73 6.14
CA SER A 49 -0.40 -12.05 5.63
C SER A 49 0.48 -10.80 5.51
N PHE A 50 -0.10 -9.66 5.14
CA PHE A 50 0.62 -8.38 5.10
C PHE A 50 1.11 -7.99 6.50
N TRP A 51 0.24 -8.10 7.50
CA TRP A 51 0.60 -7.77 8.88
C TRP A 51 1.71 -8.68 9.41
N ASN A 52 1.66 -9.97 9.10
CA ASN A 52 2.70 -10.92 9.49
C ASN A 52 4.05 -10.55 8.87
N ARG A 53 4.07 -10.22 7.59
CA ARG A 53 5.29 -9.80 6.91
C ARG A 53 5.84 -8.50 7.49
N LEU A 54 4.97 -7.56 7.80
CA LEU A 54 5.36 -6.29 8.41
C LEU A 54 6.00 -6.52 9.79
N MET A 55 5.43 -7.38 10.60
CA MET A 55 5.97 -7.72 11.91
C MET A 55 7.32 -8.42 11.82
N GLU A 56 7.48 -9.31 10.87
CA GLU A 56 8.74 -10.04 10.63
C GLU A 56 9.85 -9.12 10.13
N SER A 57 9.50 -8.06 9.42
CA SER A 57 10.47 -7.13 8.83
C SER A 57 11.19 -6.26 9.85
N GLY A 58 10.63 -6.12 11.06
CA GLY A 58 11.18 -5.23 12.08
C GLY A 58 10.86 -3.75 11.86
N THR A 59 10.11 -3.40 10.80
CA THR A 59 9.73 -2.01 10.53
C THR A 59 8.38 -1.63 11.14
N GLN A 60 7.80 -2.51 11.93
CA GLN A 60 6.50 -2.31 12.56
C GLN A 60 6.40 -1.00 13.34
N ALA A 61 7.48 -0.58 14.00
CA ALA A 61 7.48 0.64 14.80
C ALA A 61 7.20 1.89 13.97
N ASP A 62 7.66 1.92 12.71
CA ASP A 62 7.47 3.05 11.80
C ASP A 62 6.02 3.18 11.36
N PHE A 63 5.26 2.10 11.45
CA PHE A 63 3.86 2.03 11.00
C PHE A 63 2.88 1.87 12.16
N SER A 64 3.35 2.04 13.40
CA SER A 64 2.51 1.90 14.59
C SER A 64 1.35 2.89 14.56
N GLY A 65 0.14 2.39 14.78
CA GLY A 65 -1.06 3.20 14.77
C GLY A 65 -1.60 3.56 13.39
N MET A 66 -0.90 3.19 12.32
CA MET A 66 -1.37 3.38 10.95
C MET A 66 -2.34 2.28 10.55
N GLN A 67 -3.27 2.63 9.67
CA GLN A 67 -4.17 1.68 9.02
C GLN A 67 -3.84 1.66 7.53
N PHE A 68 -4.17 0.57 6.88
CA PHE A 68 -3.83 0.35 5.47
C PHE A 68 -5.01 -0.22 4.72
N SER A 69 -5.05 0.05 3.43
CA SER A 69 -6.05 -0.49 2.50
C SER A 69 -5.38 -1.12 1.31
N SER A 70 -6.02 -2.14 0.76
CA SER A 70 -5.65 -2.72 -0.52
C SER A 70 -6.56 -2.12 -1.60
N LEU A 71 -5.96 -1.50 -2.59
CA LEU A 71 -6.67 -0.98 -3.75
C LEU A 71 -6.48 -1.92 -4.93
N PHE A 72 -7.60 -2.37 -5.51
CA PHE A 72 -7.56 -3.09 -6.77
C PHE A 72 -7.77 -2.09 -7.90
N LEU A 73 -6.78 -1.98 -8.78
CA LEU A 73 -6.78 -1.05 -9.90
C LEU A 73 -6.89 -1.80 -11.20
N ASN A 74 -7.74 -1.29 -12.09
CA ASN A 74 -7.87 -1.81 -13.45
C ASN A 74 -7.69 -0.65 -14.43
N LYS A 75 -6.63 -0.72 -15.23
CA LYS A 75 -6.29 0.32 -16.21
C LYS A 75 -6.88 0.03 -17.60
N GLY A 76 -8.11 -0.46 -17.63
CA GLY A 76 -8.83 -0.58 -18.90
C GLY A 76 -8.42 -1.76 -19.78
N GLY A 77 -8.34 -2.96 -19.23
CA GLY A 77 -8.19 -4.14 -20.03
C GLY A 77 -7.31 -5.22 -19.45
N VAL A 78 -6.05 -5.28 -19.80
CA VAL A 78 -5.22 -6.47 -19.59
C VAL A 78 -4.47 -6.43 -18.26
N ASN A 79 -4.26 -5.25 -17.68
CA ASN A 79 -3.40 -5.09 -16.49
C ASN A 79 -4.20 -4.60 -15.29
N SER A 80 -4.58 -5.56 -14.42
CA SER A 80 -5.06 -5.23 -13.09
C SER A 80 -3.93 -5.41 -12.09
N THR A 81 -3.92 -4.59 -11.05
CA THR A 81 -2.91 -4.67 -10.00
C THR A 81 -3.51 -4.30 -8.65
N ASP A 82 -2.98 -4.93 -7.61
CA ASP A 82 -3.28 -4.56 -6.22
C ASP A 82 -2.13 -3.73 -5.67
N ILE A 83 -2.46 -2.63 -5.00
CA ILE A 83 -1.48 -1.85 -4.24
C ILE A 83 -1.97 -1.69 -2.81
N VAL A 84 -1.01 -1.55 -1.89
CA VAL A 84 -1.31 -1.25 -0.49
C VAL A 84 -1.02 0.22 -0.25
N VAL A 85 -1.98 0.92 0.34
CA VAL A 85 -1.86 2.36 0.62
C VAL A 85 -2.13 2.62 2.10
N VAL A 86 -1.59 3.74 2.59
CA VAL A 86 -1.85 4.22 3.95
C VAL A 86 -3.27 4.78 4.03
N GLY A 87 -3.99 4.41 5.07
CA GLY A 87 -5.34 4.84 5.34
C GLY A 87 -6.30 3.66 5.41
N SER A 88 -7.30 3.75 6.27
CA SER A 88 -8.37 2.75 6.34
C SER A 88 -9.24 2.82 5.07
N PRO A 89 -9.99 1.75 4.76
CA PRO A 89 -10.96 1.82 3.65
C PRO A 89 -11.92 3.01 3.77
N ASN A 90 -12.37 3.34 4.98
CA ASN A 90 -13.26 4.49 5.20
C ASN A 90 -12.56 5.81 4.90
N GLU A 91 -11.29 5.95 5.27
CA GLU A 91 -10.51 7.15 4.97
C GLU A 91 -10.31 7.33 3.46
N ILE A 92 -10.02 6.24 2.76
CA ILE A 92 -9.86 6.28 1.30
C ILE A 92 -11.19 6.66 0.64
N MET A 93 -12.28 6.04 1.07
CA MET A 93 -13.61 6.35 0.54
C MET A 93 -14.00 7.81 0.82
N SER A 94 -13.63 8.36 1.99
CA SER A 94 -13.86 9.77 2.29
C SER A 94 -13.13 10.70 1.34
N LYS A 95 -11.90 10.39 0.97
CA LYS A 95 -11.16 11.16 -0.02
C LYS A 95 -11.84 11.16 -1.38
N LEU A 96 -12.35 10.01 -1.80
CA LEU A 96 -13.10 9.88 -3.05
C LEU A 96 -14.39 10.70 -2.99
N ASN A 97 -15.15 10.57 -1.91
CA ASN A 97 -16.43 11.25 -1.75
C ASN A 97 -16.29 12.77 -1.66
N LYS A 98 -15.27 13.27 -0.96
CA LYS A 98 -15.01 14.71 -0.89
C LYS A 98 -14.80 15.31 -2.27
N ARG A 99 -14.07 14.59 -3.15
CA ARG A 99 -13.86 15.05 -4.52
C ARG A 99 -15.16 15.06 -5.32
N MET A 100 -16.01 14.07 -5.14
CA MET A 100 -17.31 14.00 -5.81
C MET A 100 -18.23 15.13 -5.34
N LEU A 101 -18.23 15.44 -4.05
CA LEU A 101 -19.05 16.52 -3.48
C LEU A 101 -18.60 17.90 -3.94
N LEU A 102 -17.30 18.10 -4.17
CA LEU A 102 -16.76 19.38 -4.62
C LEU A 102 -17.04 19.65 -6.10
N ASN A 103 -17.42 18.65 -6.87
CA ASN A 103 -17.69 18.76 -8.30
C ASN A 103 -19.18 18.95 -8.60
N ASP A 104 -20.03 18.99 -7.61
CA ASP A 104 -21.47 19.22 -7.78
C ASP A 104 -21.82 20.70 -7.82
#